data_1306f49c12cf9c79376ef66f41466f18
#
_entry.id   1306f49c12cf9c79376ef66f41466f18
#
_cell.length_a   1.000
_cell.length_b   1.000
_cell.length_c   1.000
_cell.angle_alpha   90.00
_cell.angle_beta   90.00
_cell.angle_gamma   90.00
#
_symmetry.space_group_name_H-M   'P 1'
#
loop_
_entity.id
_entity.type
_entity.pdbx_description
1 polymer ?
#
loop_
_entity_poly.entity_id
_entity_poly.type
_entity_poly.pdbx_seq_one_letter_code
_entity_poly.pdbx_strand_id
1 'polypeptide(L)'
;MAQQELELQENFLNKDTEYNQLNNSKSQILNEEIEYQIGKQKIFRLSIAFMTLFTAYGSCTSLISGLYKTLNFTNLGLMSLFSTYFTFAFASFVAKGIIQKFSFRVVFTISNLGYTACIAAGIWVFMCEGSEQSGFCSVEAIYSIVNFTAALCGICASTLWVAQGGYVDILSSTCPSKRGVLIGYFFSFMSASNIIGYILASILLNFFGNMSYFLLNSVLSLVSAYMMYVLPDPYSPNIKSQNDNRNKQQIKPLKEQIKEVLVLLKDKKALYLIPYYWLVGVILGCYASYIFVVVKYSLNEEQVQYAPQYVSYVVIFLGLSGVICGIVVGKLADKYNLLILAIGATLLVTTAIIFSLLGLIVKEYALCFLIAILWGCCDSTNSSLQVIIASKDFPGQLQMFSLQKLANSLGCSFALIMGILLQSYPPYCILFIVFLFQIISTICLAVLLSLKNTENKV
;
A
#
# COMPACT_ATOMS: atom_id res chain seq x y z
N MET A 1 -20.12 -15.35 67.52
CA MET A 1 -21.07 -15.82 66.48
C MET A 1 -21.32 -14.77 65.43
N ALA A 2 -21.81 -13.57 65.75
CA ALA A 2 -22.13 -12.53 64.73
C ALA A 2 -20.90 -12.08 63.85
N GLN A 3 -19.71 -12.00 64.40
CA GLN A 3 -18.50 -11.64 63.66
C GLN A 3 -18.05 -12.74 62.71
N GLN A 4 -18.22 -14.00 63.06
CA GLN A 4 -17.93 -15.14 62.18
C GLN A 4 -18.94 -15.29 61.02
N GLU A 5 -20.20 -14.93 61.23
CA GLU A 5 -21.21 -14.88 60.16
C GLU A 5 -20.94 -13.74 59.18
N LEU A 6 -20.46 -12.59 59.64
CA LEU A 6 -20.10 -11.45 58.79
C LEU A 6 -18.86 -11.79 57.90
N GLU A 7 -17.83 -12.40 58.47
CA GLU A 7 -16.66 -12.83 57.70
C GLU A 7 -17.00 -13.92 56.65
N LEU A 8 -17.92 -14.84 56.98
CA LEU A 8 -18.43 -15.83 56.06
C LEU A 8 -19.23 -15.19 54.91
N GLN A 9 -20.08 -14.20 55.20
CA GLN A 9 -20.82 -13.45 54.17
C GLN A 9 -19.89 -12.63 53.28
N GLU A 10 -18.88 -11.94 53.81
CA GLU A 10 -17.87 -11.22 52.99
C GLU A 10 -17.06 -12.16 52.10
N ASN A 11 -16.66 -13.32 52.61
CA ASN A 11 -15.95 -14.33 51.83
C ASN A 11 -16.82 -14.94 50.70
N PHE A 12 -18.13 -15.12 50.93
CA PHE A 12 -19.05 -15.57 49.87
C PHE A 12 -19.26 -14.50 48.79
N LEU A 13 -19.47 -13.22 49.19
CA LEU A 13 -19.61 -12.09 48.27
C LEU A 13 -18.35 -11.87 47.42
N ASN A 14 -17.16 -12.01 48.02
CA ASN A 14 -15.89 -11.90 47.29
C ASN A 14 -15.71 -13.07 46.28
N LYS A 15 -16.06 -14.30 46.64
CA LYS A 15 -16.02 -15.45 45.72
C LYS A 15 -17.00 -15.31 44.56
N ASP A 16 -18.21 -14.85 44.81
CA ASP A 16 -19.20 -14.61 43.74
C ASP A 16 -18.76 -13.48 42.80
N THR A 17 -18.09 -12.45 43.33
CA THR A 17 -17.55 -11.34 42.57
C THR A 17 -16.38 -11.81 41.70
N GLU A 18 -15.47 -12.62 42.22
CA GLU A 18 -14.36 -13.25 41.47
C GLU A 18 -14.87 -14.20 40.38
N TYR A 19 -15.86 -15.04 40.71
CA TYR A 19 -16.48 -15.97 39.75
C TYR A 19 -17.17 -15.23 38.59
N ASN A 20 -17.90 -14.14 38.90
CA ASN A 20 -18.55 -13.31 37.89
C ASN A 20 -17.54 -12.54 37.04
N GLN A 21 -16.43 -12.04 37.59
CA GLN A 21 -15.32 -11.43 36.85
C GLN A 21 -14.63 -12.44 35.93
N LEU A 22 -14.40 -13.67 36.41
CA LEU A 22 -13.78 -14.73 35.61
C LEU A 22 -14.68 -15.18 34.43
N ASN A 23 -15.98 -15.28 34.65
CA ASN A 23 -16.95 -15.62 33.61
C ASN A 23 -17.08 -14.48 32.55
N ASN A 24 -17.11 -13.23 33.03
CA ASN A 24 -17.12 -12.08 32.13
C ASN A 24 -15.83 -11.98 31.29
N SER A 25 -14.67 -12.24 31.90
CA SER A 25 -13.39 -12.25 31.14
C SER A 25 -13.33 -13.39 30.13
N LYS A 26 -13.82 -14.60 30.49
CA LYS A 26 -13.88 -15.73 29.52
C LYS A 26 -14.84 -15.45 28.36
N SER A 27 -15.99 -14.86 28.63
CA SER A 27 -16.96 -14.49 27.58
C SER A 27 -16.41 -13.39 26.66
N GLN A 28 -15.66 -12.42 27.18
CA GLN A 28 -15.00 -11.39 26.39
C GLN A 28 -13.91 -11.98 25.46
N ILE A 29 -13.07 -12.88 25.99
CA ILE A 29 -12.02 -13.56 25.20
C ILE A 29 -12.67 -14.41 24.09
N LEU A 30 -13.74 -15.14 24.39
CA LEU A 30 -14.44 -15.94 23.38
C LEU A 30 -15.06 -15.07 22.28
N ASN A 31 -15.67 -13.94 22.65
CA ASN A 31 -16.25 -13.00 21.70
C ASN A 31 -15.17 -12.36 20.81
N GLU A 32 -14.03 -11.96 21.37
CA GLU A 32 -12.90 -11.41 20.60
C GLU A 32 -12.35 -12.45 19.61
N GLU A 33 -12.27 -13.74 20.00
CA GLU A 33 -11.81 -14.81 19.09
C GLU A 33 -12.81 -15.04 17.94
N ILE A 34 -14.12 -15.02 18.21
CA ILE A 34 -15.16 -15.14 17.17
C ILE A 34 -15.07 -13.96 16.18
N GLU A 35 -15.00 -12.72 16.70
CA GLU A 35 -14.85 -11.52 15.86
C GLU A 35 -13.55 -11.55 15.07
N TYR A 36 -12.46 -12.06 15.65
CA TYR A 36 -11.19 -12.25 14.94
C TYR A 36 -11.33 -13.22 13.75
N GLN A 37 -12.00 -14.36 13.93
CA GLN A 37 -12.19 -15.32 12.83
C GLN A 37 -13.08 -14.75 11.72
N ILE A 38 -14.13 -14.01 12.09
CA ILE A 38 -14.98 -13.31 11.12
C ILE A 38 -14.18 -12.22 10.38
N GLY A 39 -13.45 -11.39 11.13
CA GLY A 39 -12.59 -10.34 10.57
C GLY A 39 -11.53 -10.90 9.64
N LYS A 40 -10.87 -11.98 10.04
CA LYS A 40 -9.87 -12.69 9.23
C LYS A 40 -10.43 -13.19 7.91
N GLN A 41 -11.63 -13.78 7.91
CA GLN A 41 -12.26 -14.25 6.65
C GLN A 41 -12.60 -13.08 5.71
N LYS A 42 -13.12 -11.96 6.25
CA LYS A 42 -13.44 -10.78 5.44
C LYS A 42 -12.17 -10.13 4.88
N ILE A 43 -11.11 -10.00 5.70
CA ILE A 43 -9.80 -9.48 5.25
C ILE A 43 -9.17 -10.41 4.23
N PHE A 44 -9.27 -11.72 4.40
CA PHE A 44 -8.77 -12.70 3.42
C PHE A 44 -9.42 -12.51 2.04
N ARG A 45 -10.75 -12.35 1.97
CA ARG A 45 -11.46 -12.08 0.72
C ARG A 45 -11.01 -10.75 0.08
N LEU A 46 -10.88 -9.69 0.88
CA LEU A 46 -10.35 -8.41 0.41
C LEU A 46 -8.93 -8.58 -0.12
N SER A 47 -8.07 -9.30 0.62
CA SER A 47 -6.67 -9.52 0.26
C SER A 47 -6.51 -10.27 -1.05
N ILE A 48 -7.34 -11.30 -1.31
CA ILE A 48 -7.32 -12.02 -2.59
C ILE A 48 -7.77 -11.11 -3.73
N ALA A 49 -8.82 -10.31 -3.54
CA ALA A 49 -9.27 -9.37 -4.57
C ALA A 49 -8.17 -8.34 -4.91
N PHE A 50 -7.51 -7.77 -3.90
CA PHE A 50 -6.38 -6.87 -4.09
C PHE A 50 -5.17 -7.58 -4.71
N MET A 51 -4.81 -8.77 -4.24
CA MET A 51 -3.75 -9.57 -4.82
C MET A 51 -3.99 -9.82 -6.32
N THR A 52 -5.22 -10.17 -6.71
CA THR A 52 -5.58 -10.37 -8.12
C THR A 52 -5.43 -9.07 -8.93
N LEU A 53 -5.90 -7.92 -8.41
CA LEU A 53 -5.73 -6.62 -9.04
C LEU A 53 -4.26 -6.28 -9.23
N PHE A 54 -3.46 -6.41 -8.16
CA PHE A 54 -2.06 -5.99 -8.18
C PHE A 54 -1.14 -6.99 -8.86
N THR A 55 -1.55 -8.26 -9.01
CA THR A 55 -0.92 -9.20 -9.94
C THR A 55 -0.94 -8.64 -11.38
N ALA A 56 -2.08 -8.09 -11.80
CA ALA A 56 -2.24 -7.49 -13.12
C ALA A 56 -1.57 -6.11 -13.21
N TYR A 57 -1.97 -5.19 -12.33
CA TYR A 57 -1.53 -3.80 -12.38
C TYR A 57 -0.06 -3.62 -12.01
N GLY A 58 0.39 -4.27 -10.91
CA GLY A 58 1.76 -4.12 -10.39
C GLY A 58 2.81 -4.61 -11.40
N SER A 59 2.60 -5.76 -12.02
CA SER A 59 3.51 -6.26 -13.05
C SER A 59 3.52 -5.37 -14.31
N CYS A 60 2.35 -4.89 -14.74
CA CYS A 60 2.26 -3.97 -15.88
C CYS A 60 3.02 -2.67 -15.62
N THR A 61 2.76 -2.01 -14.48
CA THR A 61 3.35 -0.70 -14.18
C THR A 61 4.86 -0.75 -13.97
N SER A 62 5.39 -1.82 -13.41
CA SER A 62 6.83 -1.97 -13.23
C SER A 62 7.58 -2.24 -14.54
N LEU A 63 6.95 -2.88 -15.51
CA LEU A 63 7.56 -3.20 -16.79
C LEU A 63 7.26 -2.15 -17.88
N ILE A 64 6.24 -1.32 -17.67
CA ILE A 64 5.69 -0.39 -18.68
C ILE A 64 6.77 0.54 -19.27
N SER A 65 7.69 1.05 -18.44
CA SER A 65 8.78 1.93 -18.90
C SER A 65 9.74 1.20 -19.83
N GLY A 66 10.04 -0.06 -19.56
CA GLY A 66 10.87 -0.91 -20.42
C GLY A 66 10.15 -1.23 -21.72
N LEU A 67 8.89 -1.67 -21.63
CA LEU A 67 8.08 -2.08 -22.78
C LEU A 67 7.80 -0.91 -23.74
N TYR A 68 7.50 0.28 -23.24
CA TYR A 68 7.27 1.43 -24.11
C TYR A 68 8.55 1.96 -24.77
N LYS A 69 9.73 1.75 -24.14
CA LYS A 69 11.02 2.07 -24.76
C LYS A 69 11.31 1.24 -25.99
N THR A 70 10.84 -0.02 -26.07
CA THR A 70 11.00 -0.83 -27.29
C THR A 70 10.26 -0.25 -28.49
N LEU A 71 9.25 0.57 -28.26
CA LEU A 71 8.47 1.32 -29.26
C LEU A 71 8.94 2.78 -29.42
N ASN A 72 10.12 3.13 -28.93
CA ASN A 72 10.71 4.48 -28.96
C ASN A 72 9.97 5.54 -28.11
N PHE A 73 9.05 5.15 -27.19
CA PHE A 73 8.42 6.06 -26.25
C PHE A 73 9.25 6.17 -24.96
N THR A 74 10.30 7.01 -24.98
CA THR A 74 11.37 7.00 -23.96
C THR A 74 10.90 7.29 -22.53
N ASN A 75 9.95 8.20 -22.34
CA ASN A 75 9.50 8.65 -21.00
C ASN A 75 8.04 8.33 -20.70
N LEU A 76 7.29 7.78 -21.65
CA LEU A 76 5.85 7.57 -21.53
C LEU A 76 5.47 6.76 -20.29
N GLY A 77 6.21 5.68 -20.00
CA GLY A 77 5.93 4.84 -18.83
C GLY A 77 6.12 5.57 -17.50
N LEU A 78 7.21 6.31 -17.32
CA LEU A 78 7.45 7.09 -16.10
C LEU A 78 6.49 8.26 -15.98
N MET A 79 6.14 8.93 -17.07
CA MET A 79 5.14 10.00 -17.08
C MET A 79 3.75 9.50 -16.73
N SER A 80 3.36 8.31 -17.20
CA SER A 80 2.08 7.71 -16.83
C SER A 80 2.02 7.36 -15.34
N LEU A 81 3.10 6.81 -14.77
CA LEU A 81 3.20 6.55 -13.34
C LEU A 81 3.15 7.86 -12.52
N PHE A 82 3.90 8.88 -12.95
CA PHE A 82 3.84 10.20 -12.33
C PHE A 82 2.41 10.76 -12.36
N SER A 83 1.73 10.73 -13.50
CA SER A 83 0.35 11.18 -13.66
C SER A 83 -0.60 10.44 -12.71
N THR A 84 -0.42 9.12 -12.55
CA THR A 84 -1.21 8.31 -11.63
C THR A 84 -1.01 8.79 -10.17
N TYR A 85 0.22 8.85 -9.68
CA TYR A 85 0.47 9.19 -8.28
C TYR A 85 0.20 10.66 -7.97
N PHE A 86 0.42 11.55 -8.91
CA PHE A 86 0.10 12.96 -8.77
C PHE A 86 -1.42 13.19 -8.62
N THR A 87 -2.22 12.63 -9.50
CA THR A 87 -3.69 12.73 -9.39
C THR A 87 -4.23 11.97 -8.19
N PHE A 88 -3.63 10.85 -7.82
CA PHE A 88 -3.91 10.13 -6.58
C PHE A 88 -3.78 11.05 -5.37
N ALA A 89 -2.69 11.80 -5.27
CA ALA A 89 -2.46 12.71 -4.14
C ALA A 89 -3.63 13.68 -3.96
N PHE A 90 -3.98 14.42 -5.00
CA PHE A 90 -5.05 15.42 -4.92
C PHE A 90 -6.43 14.80 -4.73
N ALA A 91 -6.71 13.67 -5.35
CA ALA A 91 -7.98 12.97 -5.18
C ALA A 91 -8.17 12.41 -3.75
N SER A 92 -7.10 12.23 -2.98
CA SER A 92 -7.16 11.77 -1.59
C SER A 92 -7.93 12.72 -0.67
N PHE A 93 -8.01 14.01 -1.00
CA PHE A 93 -8.83 14.97 -0.26
C PHE A 93 -10.33 14.66 -0.31
N VAL A 94 -10.82 14.10 -1.41
CA VAL A 94 -12.24 13.83 -1.64
C VAL A 94 -12.64 12.37 -1.40
N ALA A 95 -11.66 11.48 -1.24
CA ALA A 95 -11.89 10.05 -1.11
C ALA A 95 -12.85 9.70 0.04
N LYS A 96 -12.70 10.33 1.21
CA LYS A 96 -13.60 10.14 2.36
C LYS A 96 -15.07 10.42 1.99
N GLY A 97 -15.35 11.53 1.30
CA GLY A 97 -16.72 11.90 0.93
C GLY A 97 -17.35 10.89 -0.03
N ILE A 98 -16.56 10.34 -0.95
CA ILE A 98 -17.01 9.29 -1.87
C ILE A 98 -17.35 8.02 -1.09
N ILE A 99 -16.47 7.58 -0.16
CA ILE A 99 -16.66 6.39 0.66
C ILE A 99 -17.89 6.51 1.58
N GLN A 100 -18.16 7.71 2.09
CA GLN A 100 -19.35 7.97 2.92
C GLN A 100 -20.64 7.95 2.12
N LYS A 101 -20.59 8.27 0.83
CA LYS A 101 -21.76 8.28 -0.07
C LYS A 101 -22.12 6.90 -0.59
N PHE A 102 -21.10 6.11 -0.93
CA PHE A 102 -21.26 4.83 -1.57
C PHE A 102 -20.80 3.70 -0.63
N SER A 103 -21.35 2.52 -0.78
CA SER A 103 -20.88 1.35 -0.03
C SER A 103 -19.44 0.98 -0.44
N PHE A 104 -18.69 0.34 0.47
CA PHE A 104 -17.33 -0.14 0.18
C PHE A 104 -17.26 -1.00 -1.09
N ARG A 105 -18.27 -1.84 -1.35
CA ARG A 105 -18.35 -2.68 -2.56
C ARG A 105 -18.35 -1.84 -3.83
N VAL A 106 -19.22 -0.84 -3.88
CA VAL A 106 -19.34 0.05 -5.06
C VAL A 106 -18.05 0.83 -5.27
N VAL A 107 -17.48 1.38 -4.18
CA VAL A 107 -16.21 2.13 -4.25
C VAL A 107 -15.09 1.25 -4.76
N PHE A 108 -14.91 0.05 -4.22
CA PHE A 108 -13.87 -0.88 -4.65
C PHE A 108 -14.05 -1.28 -6.13
N THR A 109 -15.28 -1.62 -6.54
CA THR A 109 -15.56 -2.06 -7.92
C THR A 109 -15.30 -0.95 -8.93
N ILE A 110 -15.84 0.25 -8.70
CA ILE A 110 -15.66 1.39 -9.63
C ILE A 110 -14.17 1.81 -9.67
N SER A 111 -13.52 1.84 -8.50
CA SER A 111 -12.09 2.18 -8.44
C SER A 111 -11.23 1.16 -9.19
N ASN A 112 -11.55 -0.12 -9.12
CA ASN A 112 -10.84 -1.16 -9.87
C ASN A 112 -10.97 -0.96 -11.39
N LEU A 113 -12.14 -0.54 -11.90
CA LEU A 113 -12.31 -0.26 -13.33
C LEU A 113 -11.36 0.84 -13.83
N GLY A 114 -10.97 1.80 -12.98
CA GLY A 114 -9.94 2.79 -13.33
C GLY A 114 -8.57 2.15 -13.54
N TYR A 115 -8.19 1.17 -12.73
CA TYR A 115 -6.97 0.37 -12.94
C TYR A 115 -7.06 -0.45 -14.22
N THR A 116 -8.21 -1.08 -14.48
CA THR A 116 -8.45 -1.84 -15.72
C THR A 116 -8.27 -0.95 -16.96
N ALA A 117 -8.81 0.27 -16.94
CA ALA A 117 -8.66 1.21 -18.05
C ALA A 117 -7.18 1.59 -18.29
N CYS A 118 -6.40 1.79 -17.21
CA CYS A 118 -4.97 2.08 -17.31
C CYS A 118 -4.19 0.90 -17.91
N ILE A 119 -4.47 -0.34 -17.51
CA ILE A 119 -3.85 -1.54 -18.10
C ILE A 119 -4.26 -1.68 -19.58
N ALA A 120 -5.54 -1.48 -19.90
CA ALA A 120 -6.06 -1.59 -21.25
C ALA A 120 -5.47 -0.55 -22.22
N ALA A 121 -5.03 0.61 -21.73
CA ALA A 121 -4.30 1.58 -22.53
C ALA A 121 -3.00 1.00 -23.13
N GLY A 122 -2.37 0.04 -22.43
CA GLY A 122 -1.22 -0.69 -22.97
C GLY A 122 -1.57 -1.51 -24.23
N ILE A 123 -2.77 -2.10 -24.29
CA ILE A 123 -3.24 -2.80 -25.50
C ILE A 123 -3.25 -1.84 -26.69
N TRP A 124 -3.78 -0.63 -26.48
CA TRP A 124 -3.83 0.40 -27.52
C TRP A 124 -2.44 0.75 -28.04
N VAL A 125 -1.47 0.97 -27.17
CA VAL A 125 -0.09 1.30 -27.55
C VAL A 125 0.51 0.22 -28.46
N PHE A 126 0.32 -1.06 -28.12
CA PHE A 126 0.85 -2.18 -28.90
C PHE A 126 0.01 -2.50 -30.15
N MET A 127 -1.25 -2.11 -30.22
CA MET A 127 -2.04 -2.16 -31.45
C MET A 127 -1.55 -1.16 -32.51
N CYS A 128 -0.94 -0.06 -32.08
CA CYS A 128 -0.35 0.94 -32.95
C CYS A 128 1.09 0.58 -33.40
N GLU A 129 1.65 -0.53 -32.93
CA GLU A 129 2.97 -1.00 -33.35
C GLU A 129 2.96 -1.36 -34.86
N GLY A 130 3.87 -0.74 -35.61
CA GLY A 130 3.97 -0.96 -37.07
C GLY A 130 2.91 -0.25 -37.93
N SER A 131 1.96 0.50 -37.32
CA SER A 131 1.02 1.33 -38.07
C SER A 131 1.65 2.67 -38.48
N GLU A 132 1.09 3.32 -39.50
CA GLU A 132 1.44 4.72 -39.80
C GLU A 132 1.14 5.58 -38.59
N GLN A 133 2.08 6.46 -38.21
CA GLN A 133 1.92 7.36 -37.04
C GLN A 133 0.94 8.50 -37.35
N SER A 134 -0.32 8.14 -37.64
CA SER A 134 -1.39 9.07 -38.01
C SER A 134 -2.66 8.82 -37.22
N GLY A 135 -3.45 9.86 -37.04
CA GLY A 135 -4.73 9.79 -36.31
C GLY A 135 -4.56 9.31 -34.87
N PHE A 136 -5.28 8.27 -34.51
CA PHE A 136 -5.24 7.71 -33.13
C PHE A 136 -3.94 6.99 -32.77
N CYS A 137 -3.10 6.66 -33.73
CA CYS A 137 -1.76 6.08 -33.53
C CYS A 137 -0.65 7.14 -33.63
N SER A 138 -0.99 8.45 -33.69
CA SER A 138 0.03 9.50 -33.58
C SER A 138 0.68 9.51 -32.20
N VAL A 139 1.91 9.98 -32.12
CA VAL A 139 2.66 10.07 -30.87
C VAL A 139 1.88 10.87 -29.81
N GLU A 140 1.30 12.01 -30.21
CA GLU A 140 0.52 12.88 -29.34
C GLU A 140 -0.74 12.18 -28.81
N ALA A 141 -1.44 11.42 -29.65
CA ALA A 141 -2.64 10.67 -29.25
C ALA A 141 -2.28 9.58 -28.24
N ILE A 142 -1.20 8.83 -28.47
CA ILE A 142 -0.71 7.78 -27.56
C ILE A 142 -0.35 8.40 -26.20
N TYR A 143 0.46 9.47 -26.18
CA TYR A 143 0.82 10.17 -24.93
C TYR A 143 -0.43 10.68 -24.19
N SER A 144 -1.39 11.25 -24.92
CA SER A 144 -2.62 11.79 -24.34
C SER A 144 -3.50 10.69 -23.73
N ILE A 145 -3.74 9.61 -24.45
CA ILE A 145 -4.60 8.50 -23.97
C ILE A 145 -3.98 7.80 -22.77
N VAL A 146 -2.68 7.48 -22.82
CA VAL A 146 -1.97 6.80 -21.75
C VAL A 146 -1.94 7.68 -20.47
N ASN A 147 -1.62 8.97 -20.60
CA ASN A 147 -1.60 9.86 -19.42
C ASN A 147 -3.01 10.17 -18.90
N PHE A 148 -4.02 10.27 -19.76
CA PHE A 148 -5.41 10.45 -19.32
C PHE A 148 -5.92 9.24 -18.53
N THR A 149 -5.71 8.02 -19.05
CA THR A 149 -6.11 6.79 -18.34
C THR A 149 -5.32 6.59 -17.05
N ALA A 150 -4.04 6.97 -17.03
CA ALA A 150 -3.21 6.99 -15.84
C ALA A 150 -3.72 7.99 -14.78
N ALA A 151 -4.11 9.20 -15.19
CA ALA A 151 -4.71 10.19 -14.29
C ALA A 151 -6.05 9.71 -13.72
N LEU A 152 -6.90 9.11 -14.55
CA LEU A 152 -8.17 8.48 -14.12
C LEU A 152 -7.90 7.35 -13.12
N CYS A 153 -6.91 6.50 -13.38
CA CYS A 153 -6.46 5.46 -12.47
C CYS A 153 -6.03 6.06 -11.12
N GLY A 154 -5.30 7.17 -11.10
CA GLY A 154 -4.88 7.85 -9.89
C GLY A 154 -6.06 8.34 -9.04
N ILE A 155 -7.09 8.92 -9.67
CA ILE A 155 -8.33 9.31 -8.97
C ILE A 155 -9.00 8.08 -8.34
N CYS A 156 -9.11 7.00 -9.08
CA CYS A 156 -9.66 5.73 -8.61
C CYS A 156 -8.79 5.09 -7.53
N ALA A 157 -7.47 5.15 -7.66
CA ALA A 157 -6.52 4.64 -6.68
C ALA A 157 -6.69 5.30 -5.31
N SER A 158 -6.93 6.62 -5.29
CA SER A 158 -7.11 7.33 -4.03
C SER A 158 -8.30 6.80 -3.24
N THR A 159 -9.44 6.60 -3.90
CA THR A 159 -10.65 6.07 -3.27
C THR A 159 -10.49 4.60 -2.88
N LEU A 160 -9.84 3.79 -3.72
CA LEU A 160 -9.56 2.38 -3.44
C LEU A 160 -8.73 2.21 -2.16
N TRP A 161 -7.62 2.94 -2.07
CA TRP A 161 -6.68 2.78 -0.95
C TRP A 161 -7.16 3.41 0.36
N VAL A 162 -7.89 4.54 0.30
CA VAL A 162 -8.52 5.11 1.51
C VAL A 162 -9.65 4.20 2.00
N ALA A 163 -10.45 3.64 1.07
CA ALA A 163 -11.49 2.66 1.42
C ALA A 163 -10.89 1.39 2.01
N GLN A 164 -9.77 0.89 1.47
CA GLN A 164 -9.05 -0.27 2.01
C GLN A 164 -8.62 0.00 3.45
N GLY A 165 -8.00 1.14 3.72
CA GLY A 165 -7.60 1.53 5.09
C GLY A 165 -8.79 1.54 6.04
N GLY A 166 -9.90 2.17 5.65
CA GLY A 166 -11.13 2.21 6.46
C GLY A 166 -11.79 0.86 6.66
N TYR A 167 -11.85 0.02 5.62
CA TYR A 167 -12.42 -1.33 5.70
C TYR A 167 -11.63 -2.21 6.68
N VAL A 168 -10.30 -2.19 6.57
CA VAL A 168 -9.40 -2.95 7.45
C VAL A 168 -9.41 -2.39 8.88
N ASP A 169 -9.51 -1.06 9.05
CA ASP A 169 -9.62 -0.42 10.37
C ASP A 169 -10.90 -0.87 11.09
N ILE A 170 -12.06 -0.86 10.42
CA ILE A 170 -13.33 -1.33 10.98
C ILE A 170 -13.21 -2.78 11.47
N LEU A 171 -12.69 -3.68 10.62
CA LEU A 171 -12.56 -5.10 10.97
C LEU A 171 -11.52 -5.37 12.05
N SER A 172 -10.42 -4.63 12.07
CA SER A 172 -9.35 -4.82 13.05
C SER A 172 -9.64 -4.14 14.38
N SER A 173 -10.55 -3.16 14.42
CA SER A 173 -10.97 -2.50 15.65
C SER A 173 -11.82 -3.41 16.56
N THR A 174 -12.47 -4.44 16.00
CA THR A 174 -13.21 -5.46 16.80
C THR A 174 -12.27 -6.42 17.52
N CYS A 175 -11.00 -6.50 17.12
CA CYS A 175 -9.98 -7.39 17.70
C CYS A 175 -8.68 -6.61 17.98
N PRO A 176 -8.65 -5.71 18.98
CA PRO A 176 -7.52 -4.82 19.23
C PRO A 176 -6.19 -5.55 19.48
N SER A 177 -6.25 -6.74 20.12
CA SER A 177 -5.08 -7.58 20.44
C SER A 177 -4.40 -8.20 19.20
N LYS A 178 -5.13 -8.34 18.07
CA LYS A 178 -4.67 -8.97 16.83
C LYS A 178 -4.74 -8.04 15.61
N ARG A 179 -4.86 -6.73 15.86
CA ARG A 179 -5.00 -5.71 14.79
C ARG A 179 -3.82 -5.71 13.83
N GLY A 180 -2.60 -5.75 14.35
CA GLY A 180 -1.39 -5.79 13.54
C GLY A 180 -1.30 -7.05 12.68
N VAL A 181 -1.65 -8.21 13.25
CA VAL A 181 -1.68 -9.48 12.51
C VAL A 181 -2.65 -9.41 11.32
N LEU A 182 -3.85 -8.87 11.50
CA LEU A 182 -4.85 -8.76 10.43
C LEU A 182 -4.38 -7.83 9.30
N ILE A 183 -3.77 -6.69 9.64
CA ILE A 183 -3.21 -5.75 8.65
C ILE A 183 -1.98 -6.35 7.97
N GLY A 184 -1.12 -7.03 8.72
CA GLY A 184 0.04 -7.73 8.19
C GLY A 184 -0.32 -8.82 7.17
N TYR A 185 -1.38 -9.59 7.42
CA TYR A 185 -1.91 -10.53 6.44
C TYR A 185 -2.30 -9.85 5.11
N PHE A 186 -3.01 -8.73 5.17
CA PHE A 186 -3.38 -8.00 3.96
C PHE A 186 -2.13 -7.62 3.13
N PHE A 187 -1.11 -7.03 3.74
CA PHE A 187 0.11 -6.63 3.04
C PHE A 187 0.97 -7.80 2.57
N SER A 188 0.91 -8.95 3.25
CA SER A 188 1.54 -10.18 2.76
C SER A 188 0.92 -10.67 1.45
N PHE A 189 -0.41 -10.64 1.32
CA PHE A 189 -1.09 -10.95 0.05
C PHE A 189 -0.75 -9.91 -1.03
N MET A 190 -0.64 -8.63 -0.66
CA MET A 190 -0.18 -7.58 -1.58
C MET A 190 1.22 -7.88 -2.12
N SER A 191 2.15 -8.28 -1.26
CA SER A 191 3.51 -8.66 -1.70
C SER A 191 3.52 -9.95 -2.53
N ALA A 192 2.62 -10.91 -2.25
CA ALA A 192 2.47 -12.13 -3.04
C ALA A 192 2.01 -11.84 -4.48
N SER A 193 1.29 -10.73 -4.72
CA SER A 193 0.90 -10.30 -6.07
C SER A 193 2.11 -10.04 -6.97
N ASN A 194 3.23 -9.57 -6.42
CA ASN A 194 4.47 -9.39 -7.17
C ASN A 194 5.01 -10.73 -7.65
N ILE A 195 5.02 -11.78 -6.80
CA ILE A 195 5.49 -13.11 -7.19
C ILE A 195 4.67 -13.64 -8.38
N ILE A 196 3.34 -13.67 -8.23
CA ILE A 196 2.44 -14.20 -9.26
C ILE A 196 2.50 -13.34 -10.52
N GLY A 197 2.48 -12.01 -10.37
CA GLY A 197 2.49 -11.07 -11.49
C GLY A 197 3.74 -11.16 -12.34
N TYR A 198 4.92 -11.31 -11.73
CA TYR A 198 6.17 -11.40 -12.50
C TYR A 198 6.43 -12.79 -13.08
N ILE A 199 5.96 -13.86 -12.44
CA ILE A 199 5.94 -15.19 -13.07
C ILE A 199 5.04 -15.15 -14.31
N LEU A 200 3.84 -14.59 -14.19
CA LEU A 200 2.90 -14.45 -15.30
C LEU A 200 3.49 -13.56 -16.42
N ALA A 201 4.09 -12.41 -16.06
CA ALA A 201 4.76 -11.53 -17.01
C ALA A 201 5.87 -12.26 -17.77
N SER A 202 6.72 -13.02 -17.06
CA SER A 202 7.81 -13.78 -17.67
C SER A 202 7.29 -14.80 -18.69
N ILE A 203 6.23 -15.52 -18.38
CA ILE A 203 5.63 -16.50 -19.31
C ILE A 203 4.98 -15.78 -20.50
N LEU A 204 4.17 -14.76 -20.25
CA LEU A 204 3.38 -14.12 -21.31
C LEU A 204 4.26 -13.34 -22.29
N LEU A 205 5.25 -12.59 -21.80
CA LEU A 205 6.13 -11.81 -22.66
C LEU A 205 7.05 -12.72 -23.51
N ASN A 206 7.44 -13.90 -23.00
CA ASN A 206 8.28 -14.81 -23.76
C ASN A 206 7.53 -15.60 -24.82
N PHE A 207 6.26 -16.02 -24.54
CA PHE A 207 5.55 -16.94 -25.43
C PHE A 207 4.44 -16.29 -26.24
N PHE A 208 3.84 -15.18 -25.75
CA PHE A 208 2.61 -14.61 -26.34
C PHE A 208 2.73 -13.14 -26.73
N GLY A 209 3.83 -12.48 -26.37
CA GLY A 209 4.10 -11.08 -26.74
C GLY A 209 3.35 -10.03 -25.89
N ASN A 210 3.68 -8.76 -26.19
CA ASN A 210 3.27 -7.63 -25.35
C ASN A 210 1.75 -7.39 -25.33
N MET A 211 1.10 -7.50 -26.49
CA MET A 211 -0.35 -7.27 -26.59
C MET A 211 -1.16 -8.29 -25.75
N SER A 212 -0.81 -9.58 -25.85
CA SER A 212 -1.45 -10.66 -25.09
C SER A 212 -1.22 -10.48 -23.59
N TYR A 213 -0.05 -9.97 -23.19
CA TYR A 213 0.27 -9.64 -21.82
C TYR A 213 -0.70 -8.60 -21.24
N PHE A 214 -0.89 -7.47 -21.93
CA PHE A 214 -1.83 -6.42 -21.46
C PHE A 214 -3.29 -6.88 -21.52
N LEU A 215 -3.68 -7.67 -22.52
CA LEU A 215 -5.03 -8.22 -22.64
C LEU A 215 -5.37 -9.13 -21.45
N LEU A 216 -4.52 -10.10 -21.14
CA LEU A 216 -4.77 -11.02 -20.03
C LEU A 216 -4.79 -10.30 -18.68
N ASN A 217 -3.90 -9.33 -18.47
CA ASN A 217 -3.89 -8.52 -17.26
C ASN A 217 -5.15 -7.64 -17.14
N SER A 218 -5.71 -7.14 -18.26
CA SER A 218 -6.98 -6.43 -18.26
C SER A 218 -8.14 -7.35 -17.84
N VAL A 219 -8.18 -8.58 -18.35
CA VAL A 219 -9.18 -9.59 -17.94
C VAL A 219 -9.01 -9.94 -16.46
N LEU A 220 -7.79 -10.14 -15.99
CA LEU A 220 -7.50 -10.45 -14.58
C LEU A 220 -7.94 -9.31 -13.65
N SER A 221 -7.76 -8.06 -14.08
CA SER A 221 -8.26 -6.88 -13.36
C SER A 221 -9.80 -6.85 -13.30
N LEU A 222 -10.51 -7.23 -14.37
CA LEU A 222 -11.96 -7.37 -14.37
C LEU A 222 -12.45 -8.47 -13.43
N VAL A 223 -11.73 -9.61 -13.37
CA VAL A 223 -12.00 -10.67 -12.37
C VAL A 223 -11.87 -10.11 -10.95
N SER A 224 -10.83 -9.32 -10.68
CA SER A 224 -10.70 -8.65 -9.39
C SER A 224 -11.86 -7.68 -9.11
N ALA A 225 -12.34 -6.93 -10.12
CA ALA A 225 -13.50 -6.04 -9.97
C ALA A 225 -14.75 -6.81 -9.54
N TYR A 226 -14.99 -7.98 -10.14
CA TYR A 226 -16.07 -8.88 -9.73
C TYR A 226 -15.88 -9.38 -8.28
N MET A 227 -14.65 -9.79 -7.91
CA MET A 227 -14.36 -10.20 -6.53
C MET A 227 -14.63 -9.07 -5.53
N MET A 228 -14.30 -7.82 -5.88
CA MET A 228 -14.60 -6.64 -5.06
C MET A 228 -16.09 -6.35 -4.95
N TYR A 229 -16.86 -6.61 -6.00
CA TYR A 229 -18.32 -6.45 -5.99
C TYR A 229 -19.02 -7.41 -5.01
N VAL A 230 -18.50 -8.62 -4.84
CA VAL A 230 -19.08 -9.64 -3.94
C VAL A 230 -18.50 -9.62 -2.53
N LEU A 231 -17.66 -8.62 -2.19
CA LEU A 231 -17.09 -8.50 -0.85
C LEU A 231 -18.18 -8.35 0.22
N PRO A 232 -18.02 -8.97 1.40
CA PRO A 232 -18.94 -8.76 2.52
C PRO A 232 -18.82 -7.33 3.07
N ASP A 233 -19.91 -6.86 3.67
CA ASP A 233 -19.90 -5.59 4.39
C ASP A 233 -18.96 -5.70 5.62
N PRO A 234 -18.09 -4.69 5.91
CA PRO A 234 -17.24 -4.74 7.09
C PRO A 234 -18.03 -4.67 8.41
N TYR A 235 -19.17 -3.99 8.42
CA TYR A 235 -19.98 -3.83 9.63
C TYR A 235 -20.65 -5.12 10.07
N SER A 236 -20.70 -5.34 11.40
CA SER A 236 -21.54 -6.38 12.00
C SER A 236 -23.02 -6.04 11.83
N PRO A 237 -23.93 -7.03 11.70
CA PRO A 237 -25.39 -6.78 11.57
C PRO A 237 -25.95 -5.88 12.68
N ASN A 238 -25.44 -6.03 13.90
CA ASN A 238 -25.90 -5.25 15.07
C ASN A 238 -25.47 -3.76 15.02
N ILE A 239 -24.39 -3.44 14.30
CA ILE A 239 -23.90 -2.06 14.12
C ILE A 239 -24.54 -1.41 12.90
N LYS A 240 -25.07 -2.21 11.97
CA LYS A 240 -25.69 -1.75 10.73
C LYS A 240 -26.90 -0.87 10.98
N SER A 241 -27.75 -1.23 11.95
CA SER A 241 -28.94 -0.45 12.31
C SER A 241 -28.64 0.94 12.88
N GLN A 242 -27.51 1.12 13.55
CA GLN A 242 -27.04 2.43 14.03
C GLN A 242 -26.37 3.24 12.93
N ASN A 243 -25.73 2.59 11.94
CA ASN A 243 -25.03 3.26 10.85
C ASN A 243 -25.95 3.62 9.67
N ASP A 244 -27.11 2.97 9.49
CA ASP A 244 -28.10 3.38 8.48
C ASP A 244 -28.61 4.82 8.74
N ASN A 245 -28.60 5.26 9.99
CA ASN A 245 -28.85 6.66 10.35
C ASN A 245 -27.65 7.58 10.05
N ARG A 246 -26.40 7.08 9.96
CA ARG A 246 -25.23 7.85 9.55
C ARG A 246 -25.15 8.03 8.03
N ASN A 247 -25.65 7.09 7.24
CA ASN A 247 -25.71 7.19 5.79
C ASN A 247 -26.67 8.30 5.26
N LYS A 248 -27.48 8.92 6.17
CA LYS A 248 -28.26 10.12 5.89
C LYS A 248 -27.50 11.43 6.16
N GLN A 249 -26.23 11.37 6.61
CA GLN A 249 -25.44 12.60 6.72
C GLN A 249 -25.21 13.19 5.33
N GLN A 250 -25.67 14.43 5.17
CA GLN A 250 -25.42 15.22 3.95
C GLN A 250 -23.93 15.23 3.65
N ILE A 251 -23.58 14.94 2.38
CA ILE A 251 -22.19 15.00 1.93
C ILE A 251 -21.71 16.42 2.17
N LYS A 252 -20.66 16.54 2.98
CA LYS A 252 -20.04 17.84 3.22
C LYS A 252 -19.49 18.39 1.90
N PRO A 253 -19.63 19.71 1.67
CA PRO A 253 -19.05 20.33 0.48
C PRO A 253 -17.54 20.09 0.40
N LEU A 254 -17.00 20.02 -0.81
CA LEU A 254 -15.58 19.74 -1.09
C LEU A 254 -14.62 20.55 -0.21
N LYS A 255 -14.92 21.86 -0.04
CA LYS A 255 -14.12 22.75 0.79
C LYS A 255 -14.02 22.29 2.25
N GLU A 256 -15.10 21.75 2.81
CA GLU A 256 -15.12 21.23 4.18
C GLU A 256 -14.35 19.92 4.28
N GLN A 257 -14.45 19.04 3.26
CA GLN A 257 -13.67 17.79 3.24
C GLN A 257 -12.17 18.07 3.22
N ILE A 258 -11.73 18.99 2.37
CA ILE A 258 -10.33 19.44 2.33
C ILE A 258 -9.92 20.04 3.69
N LYS A 259 -10.77 20.90 4.26
CA LYS A 259 -10.50 21.49 5.58
C LYS A 259 -10.36 20.45 6.67
N GLU A 260 -11.17 19.39 6.67
CA GLU A 260 -11.07 18.29 7.66
C GLU A 260 -9.72 17.55 7.58
N VAL A 261 -9.22 17.30 6.38
CA VAL A 261 -7.89 16.68 6.20
C VAL A 261 -6.80 17.64 6.65
N LEU A 262 -6.90 18.94 6.30
CA LEU A 262 -5.90 19.95 6.70
C LEU A 262 -5.93 20.26 8.20
N VAL A 263 -7.08 20.13 8.88
CA VAL A 263 -7.16 20.30 10.34
C VAL A 263 -6.33 19.26 11.08
N LEU A 264 -6.17 18.04 10.52
CA LEU A 264 -5.27 17.02 11.10
C LEU A 264 -3.81 17.49 11.17
N LEU A 265 -3.39 18.43 10.32
CA LEU A 265 -2.04 19.03 10.37
C LEU A 265 -1.79 19.85 11.65
N LYS A 266 -2.86 20.20 12.39
CA LYS A 266 -2.75 20.86 13.70
C LYS A 266 -2.47 19.86 14.83
N ASP A 267 -2.77 18.58 14.61
CA ASP A 267 -2.41 17.52 15.56
C ASP A 267 -0.91 17.21 15.44
N LYS A 268 -0.18 17.38 16.54
CA LYS A 268 1.27 17.14 16.57
C LYS A 268 1.64 15.72 16.17
N LYS A 269 0.83 14.71 16.54
CA LYS A 269 1.09 13.32 16.17
C LYS A 269 0.97 13.13 14.65
N ALA A 270 -0.12 13.64 14.05
CA ALA A 270 -0.30 13.58 12.61
C ALA A 270 0.83 14.31 11.87
N LEU A 271 1.21 15.51 12.33
CA LEU A 271 2.27 16.32 11.72
C LEU A 271 3.63 15.60 11.71
N TYR A 272 4.05 15.00 12.82
CA TYR A 272 5.31 14.26 12.88
C TYR A 272 5.29 12.92 12.12
N LEU A 273 4.10 12.37 11.79
CA LEU A 273 3.96 11.18 10.96
C LEU A 273 4.04 11.45 9.45
N ILE A 274 3.81 12.70 8.99
CA ILE A 274 3.82 13.05 7.56
C ILE A 274 5.15 12.71 6.89
N PRO A 275 6.35 13.05 7.44
CA PRO A 275 7.61 12.69 6.82
C PRO A 275 7.80 11.18 6.67
N TYR A 276 7.27 10.39 7.62
CA TYR A 276 7.27 8.93 7.52
C TYR A 276 6.38 8.43 6.39
N TYR A 277 5.15 8.94 6.25
CA TYR A 277 4.25 8.58 5.15
C TYR A 277 4.81 9.01 3.79
N TRP A 278 5.45 10.18 3.73
CA TRP A 278 6.16 10.64 2.54
C TRP A 278 7.31 9.70 2.17
N LEU A 279 8.13 9.29 3.14
CA LEU A 279 9.22 8.34 2.93
C LEU A 279 8.71 7.02 2.35
N VAL A 280 7.58 6.48 2.83
CA VAL A 280 7.01 5.24 2.28
C VAL A 280 6.65 5.40 0.80
N GLY A 281 6.17 6.57 0.40
CA GLY A 281 5.94 6.89 -1.01
C GLY A 281 7.24 6.99 -1.82
N VAL A 282 8.26 7.63 -1.26
CA VAL A 282 9.59 7.74 -1.89
C VAL A 282 10.21 6.35 -2.09
N ILE A 283 10.09 5.45 -1.10
CA ILE A 283 10.53 4.05 -1.22
C ILE A 283 9.85 3.37 -2.40
N LEU A 284 8.51 3.48 -2.50
CA LEU A 284 7.73 2.88 -3.58
C LEU A 284 8.17 3.41 -4.96
N GLY A 285 8.27 4.72 -5.14
CA GLY A 285 8.69 5.33 -6.39
C GLY A 285 10.15 5.05 -6.75
N CYS A 286 11.01 4.92 -5.73
CA CYS A 286 12.42 4.60 -5.92
C CYS A 286 12.58 3.17 -6.43
N TYR A 287 12.10 2.15 -5.74
CA TYR A 287 12.34 0.78 -6.18
C TYR A 287 11.64 0.46 -7.50
N ALA A 288 10.48 1.05 -7.77
CA ALA A 288 9.77 0.88 -9.05
C ALA A 288 10.59 1.36 -10.25
N SER A 289 11.45 2.38 -10.08
CA SER A 289 12.32 2.89 -11.13
C SER A 289 13.75 2.35 -11.05
N TYR A 290 14.27 2.14 -9.85
CA TYR A 290 15.69 1.90 -9.58
C TYR A 290 16.11 0.44 -9.75
N ILE A 291 15.27 -0.54 -9.40
CA ILE A 291 15.61 -1.96 -9.56
C ILE A 291 15.92 -2.28 -11.03
N PHE A 292 15.15 -1.74 -11.97
CA PHE A 292 15.43 -1.89 -13.38
C PHE A 292 16.82 -1.37 -13.76
N VAL A 293 17.20 -0.22 -13.21
CA VAL A 293 18.51 0.40 -13.47
C VAL A 293 19.64 -0.47 -12.95
N VAL A 294 19.57 -0.92 -11.68
CA VAL A 294 20.63 -1.76 -11.09
C VAL A 294 20.80 -3.07 -11.84
N VAL A 295 19.70 -3.74 -12.18
CA VAL A 295 19.74 -4.97 -12.97
C VAL A 295 20.40 -4.72 -14.31
N LYS A 296 19.99 -3.64 -15.02
CA LYS A 296 20.58 -3.32 -16.33
C LYS A 296 22.09 -3.07 -16.24
N TYR A 297 22.57 -2.42 -15.16
CA TYR A 297 24.01 -2.17 -14.95
C TYR A 297 24.81 -3.43 -14.64
N SER A 298 24.17 -4.50 -14.18
CA SER A 298 24.79 -5.79 -13.85
C SER A 298 24.75 -6.81 -15.00
N LEU A 299 24.10 -6.48 -16.14
CA LEU A 299 24.00 -7.34 -17.30
C LEU A 299 25.08 -7.01 -18.34
N ASN A 300 25.55 -8.05 -19.05
CA ASN A 300 26.42 -7.90 -20.21
C ASN A 300 25.64 -7.34 -21.41
N GLU A 301 26.34 -6.79 -22.42
CA GLU A 301 25.73 -6.15 -23.59
C GLU A 301 24.71 -7.06 -24.30
N GLU A 302 25.01 -8.35 -24.46
CA GLU A 302 24.10 -9.34 -25.06
C GLU A 302 22.84 -9.60 -24.23
N GLN A 303 22.91 -9.43 -22.92
CA GLN A 303 21.79 -9.67 -22.01
C GLN A 303 20.88 -8.45 -21.81
N VAL A 304 21.38 -7.25 -22.13
CA VAL A 304 20.62 -5.99 -21.93
C VAL A 304 19.31 -5.97 -22.71
N GLN A 305 19.25 -6.60 -23.89
CA GLN A 305 18.00 -6.73 -24.67
C GLN A 305 16.91 -7.54 -23.92
N TYR A 306 17.30 -8.43 -23.00
CA TYR A 306 16.40 -9.24 -22.17
C TYR A 306 16.24 -8.67 -20.75
N ALA A 307 16.66 -7.43 -20.49
CA ALA A 307 16.60 -6.81 -19.17
C ALA A 307 15.22 -6.93 -18.48
N PRO A 308 14.05 -6.76 -19.16
CA PRO A 308 12.74 -6.94 -18.51
C PRO A 308 12.54 -8.33 -17.89
N GLN A 309 13.08 -9.37 -18.53
CA GLN A 309 13.01 -10.75 -18.02
C GLN A 309 13.90 -10.94 -16.79
N TYR A 310 15.14 -10.45 -16.84
CA TYR A 310 16.06 -10.48 -15.70
C TYR A 310 15.53 -9.70 -14.50
N VAL A 311 14.88 -8.56 -14.73
CA VAL A 311 14.19 -7.79 -13.70
C VAL A 311 13.05 -8.60 -13.09
N SER A 312 12.27 -9.31 -13.91
CA SER A 312 11.16 -10.13 -13.43
C SER A 312 11.64 -11.20 -12.44
N TYR A 313 12.76 -11.87 -12.71
CA TYR A 313 13.34 -12.86 -11.80
C TYR A 313 13.76 -12.22 -10.45
N VAL A 314 14.38 -11.05 -10.50
CA VAL A 314 14.82 -10.33 -9.30
C VAL A 314 13.64 -9.87 -8.44
N VAL A 315 12.57 -9.36 -9.07
CA VAL A 315 11.39 -8.83 -8.34
C VAL A 315 10.54 -9.95 -7.70
N ILE A 316 10.63 -11.20 -8.16
CA ILE A 316 10.04 -12.35 -7.46
C ILE A 316 10.57 -12.42 -6.01
N PHE A 317 11.88 -12.19 -5.80
CA PHE A 317 12.49 -12.18 -4.48
C PHE A 317 12.07 -10.98 -3.62
N LEU A 318 11.81 -9.82 -4.24
CA LEU A 318 11.18 -8.69 -3.57
C LEU A 318 9.79 -9.08 -3.03
N GLY A 319 8.98 -9.74 -3.84
CA GLY A 319 7.67 -10.25 -3.41
C GLY A 319 7.78 -11.26 -2.28
N LEU A 320 8.70 -12.23 -2.37
CA LEU A 320 8.88 -13.28 -1.37
C LEU A 320 9.28 -12.70 0.00
N SER A 321 10.25 -11.81 0.02
CA SER A 321 10.67 -11.12 1.25
C SER A 321 9.55 -10.25 1.84
N GLY A 322 8.77 -9.59 0.98
CA GLY A 322 7.61 -8.81 1.40
C GLY A 322 6.51 -9.64 2.05
N VAL A 323 6.23 -10.85 1.55
CA VAL A 323 5.28 -11.79 2.18
C VAL A 323 5.70 -12.13 3.61
N ILE A 324 6.96 -12.49 3.79
CA ILE A 324 7.51 -12.86 5.10
C ILE A 324 7.46 -11.66 6.05
N CYS A 325 7.94 -10.49 5.60
CA CYS A 325 8.00 -9.28 6.42
C CYS A 325 6.62 -8.76 6.81
N GLY A 326 5.61 -8.85 5.94
CA GLY A 326 4.24 -8.46 6.27
C GLY A 326 3.68 -9.27 7.45
N ILE A 327 3.87 -10.59 7.45
CA ILE A 327 3.45 -11.48 8.55
C ILE A 327 4.22 -11.15 9.83
N VAL A 328 5.54 -11.03 9.74
CA VAL A 328 6.41 -10.78 10.90
C VAL A 328 6.09 -9.44 11.56
N VAL A 329 6.02 -8.38 10.76
CA VAL A 329 5.74 -7.03 11.25
C VAL A 329 4.34 -6.92 11.86
N GLY A 330 3.33 -7.57 11.25
CA GLY A 330 2.00 -7.63 11.83
C GLY A 330 2.01 -8.20 13.25
N LYS A 331 2.73 -9.32 13.47
CA LYS A 331 2.88 -9.94 14.80
C LYS A 331 3.69 -9.08 15.77
N LEU A 332 4.73 -8.41 15.30
CA LEU A 332 5.55 -7.53 16.12
C LEU A 332 4.78 -6.28 16.54
N ALA A 333 3.95 -5.74 15.64
CA ALA A 333 3.15 -4.55 15.90
C ALA A 333 2.07 -4.72 16.99
N ASP A 334 1.65 -5.96 17.25
CA ASP A 334 0.75 -6.27 18.35
C ASP A 334 1.45 -6.42 19.70
N LYS A 335 2.79 -6.65 19.69
CA LYS A 335 3.58 -6.91 20.90
C LYS A 335 4.45 -5.72 21.34
N TYR A 336 4.93 -4.93 20.39
CA TYR A 336 5.94 -3.90 20.64
C TYR A 336 5.41 -2.50 20.35
N ASN A 337 6.15 -1.50 20.82
CA ASN A 337 5.83 -0.10 20.53
C ASN A 337 5.98 0.20 19.04
N LEU A 338 4.90 0.70 18.42
CA LEU A 338 4.83 0.97 16.99
C LEU A 338 5.85 1.99 16.50
N LEU A 339 6.14 3.03 17.31
CA LEU A 339 7.12 4.06 16.93
C LEU A 339 8.53 3.49 16.89
N ILE A 340 8.89 2.60 17.82
CA ILE A 340 10.19 1.91 17.83
C ILE A 340 10.30 1.01 16.59
N LEU A 341 9.23 0.26 16.27
CA LEU A 341 9.21 -0.56 15.05
C LEU A 341 9.33 0.29 13.79
N ALA A 342 8.65 1.45 13.73
CA ALA A 342 8.73 2.37 12.59
C ALA A 342 10.17 2.96 12.44
N ILE A 343 10.83 3.32 13.54
CA ILE A 343 12.24 3.74 13.52
C ILE A 343 13.13 2.59 12.99
N GLY A 344 12.93 1.38 13.48
CA GLY A 344 13.64 0.19 12.96
C GLY A 344 13.41 -0.03 11.47
N ALA A 345 12.17 0.15 11.00
CA ALA A 345 11.82 0.04 9.60
C ALA A 345 12.48 1.13 8.73
N THR A 346 12.61 2.37 9.22
CA THR A 346 13.35 3.42 8.50
C THR A 346 14.86 3.15 8.48
N LEU A 347 15.44 2.55 9.51
CA LEU A 347 16.84 2.14 9.52
C LEU A 347 17.12 0.98 8.55
N LEU A 348 16.15 0.08 8.35
CA LEU A 348 16.25 -0.97 7.33
C LEU A 348 16.41 -0.38 5.91
N VAL A 349 15.81 0.79 5.64
CA VAL A 349 16.00 1.52 4.37
C VAL A 349 17.45 1.91 4.17
N THR A 350 18.17 2.32 5.22
CA THR A 350 19.62 2.61 5.14
C THR A 350 20.39 1.39 4.66
N THR A 351 20.08 0.20 5.18
CA THR A 351 20.70 -1.05 4.74
C THR A 351 20.44 -1.31 3.26
N ALA A 352 19.19 -1.13 2.80
CA ALA A 352 18.84 -1.29 1.40
C ALA A 352 19.59 -0.30 0.48
N ILE A 353 19.76 0.93 0.92
CA ILE A 353 20.54 1.96 0.19
C ILE A 353 22.02 1.56 0.09
N ILE A 354 22.64 1.12 1.18
CA ILE A 354 24.05 0.68 1.20
C ILE A 354 24.27 -0.46 0.21
N PHE A 355 23.43 -1.50 0.24
CA PHE A 355 23.53 -2.62 -0.69
C PHE A 355 23.22 -2.21 -2.13
N SER A 356 22.34 -1.25 -2.34
CA SER A 356 22.06 -0.69 -3.67
C SER A 356 23.27 0.06 -4.23
N LEU A 357 23.98 0.85 -3.41
CA LEU A 357 25.24 1.49 -3.78
C LEU A 357 26.33 0.45 -4.10
N LEU A 358 26.43 -0.57 -3.27
CA LEU A 358 27.36 -1.69 -3.50
C LEU A 358 27.07 -2.37 -4.85
N GLY A 359 25.78 -2.60 -5.19
CA GLY A 359 25.36 -3.18 -6.46
C GLY A 359 25.78 -2.38 -7.68
N LEU A 360 25.77 -1.04 -7.60
CA LEU A 360 26.26 -0.17 -8.67
C LEU A 360 27.78 -0.22 -8.85
N ILE A 361 28.53 -0.48 -7.76
CA ILE A 361 30.00 -0.57 -7.78
C ILE A 361 30.45 -1.94 -8.28
N VAL A 362 29.88 -3.00 -7.69
CA VAL A 362 30.31 -4.40 -7.96
C VAL A 362 29.77 -4.91 -9.29
N LYS A 363 28.56 -4.46 -9.69
CA LYS A 363 27.87 -4.82 -10.95
C LYS A 363 27.63 -6.33 -11.14
N GLU A 364 27.48 -7.06 -10.04
CA GLU A 364 27.19 -8.49 -10.07
C GLU A 364 25.68 -8.74 -10.04
N TYR A 365 25.16 -9.52 -11.01
CA TYR A 365 23.74 -9.81 -11.11
C TYR A 365 23.18 -10.54 -9.86
N ALA A 366 23.99 -11.44 -9.25
CA ALA A 366 23.61 -12.12 -8.03
C ALA A 366 23.29 -11.17 -6.87
N LEU A 367 23.96 -10.01 -6.80
CA LEU A 367 23.70 -9.00 -5.77
C LEU A 367 22.32 -8.33 -5.93
N CYS A 368 21.78 -8.30 -7.15
CA CYS A 368 20.44 -7.74 -7.41
C CYS A 368 19.34 -8.48 -6.64
N PHE A 369 19.49 -9.80 -6.41
CA PHE A 369 18.53 -10.58 -5.61
C PHE A 369 18.53 -10.16 -4.16
N LEU A 370 19.71 -9.91 -3.57
CA LEU A 370 19.83 -9.42 -2.18
C LEU A 370 19.25 -8.01 -2.05
N ILE A 371 19.52 -7.14 -3.03
CA ILE A 371 18.95 -5.78 -3.09
C ILE A 371 17.42 -5.85 -3.14
N ALA A 372 16.86 -6.72 -3.98
CA ALA A 372 15.41 -6.90 -4.08
C ALA A 372 14.79 -7.42 -2.78
N ILE A 373 15.45 -8.37 -2.10
CA ILE A 373 15.04 -8.88 -0.77
C ILE A 373 14.97 -7.71 0.23
N LEU A 374 15.99 -6.87 0.29
CA LEU A 374 16.03 -5.73 1.21
C LEU A 374 14.93 -4.70 0.90
N TRP A 375 14.75 -4.33 -0.37
CA TRP A 375 13.67 -3.42 -0.76
C TRP A 375 12.28 -3.99 -0.52
N GLY A 376 12.08 -5.30 -0.71
CA GLY A 376 10.80 -5.97 -0.40
C GLY A 376 10.51 -5.99 1.11
N CYS A 377 11.53 -6.21 1.94
CA CYS A 377 11.41 -6.05 3.39
C CYS A 377 11.05 -4.60 3.76
N CYS A 378 11.71 -3.60 3.15
CA CYS A 378 11.43 -2.19 3.41
C CYS A 378 10.00 -1.83 3.02
N ASP A 379 9.55 -2.20 1.82
CA ASP A 379 8.22 -1.86 1.31
C ASP A 379 7.12 -2.46 2.18
N SER A 380 7.14 -3.78 2.39
CA SER A 380 6.09 -4.48 3.14
C SER A 380 6.04 -4.05 4.61
N THR A 381 7.21 -3.86 5.25
CA THR A 381 7.30 -3.42 6.64
C THR A 381 6.73 -2.01 6.82
N ASN A 382 7.19 -1.05 6.01
CA ASN A 382 6.76 0.34 6.13
C ASN A 382 5.29 0.51 5.69
N SER A 383 4.85 -0.19 4.64
CA SER A 383 3.46 -0.18 4.17
C SER A 383 2.49 -0.76 5.22
N SER A 384 2.88 -1.80 5.94
CA SER A 384 2.09 -2.35 7.04
C SER A 384 2.03 -1.40 8.22
N LEU A 385 3.19 -0.92 8.69
CA LEU A 385 3.29 -0.07 9.88
C LEU A 385 2.55 1.25 9.72
N GLN A 386 2.62 1.90 8.56
CA GLN A 386 1.90 3.16 8.33
C GLN A 386 0.38 3.01 8.50
N VAL A 387 -0.21 1.87 8.06
CA VAL A 387 -1.65 1.60 8.22
C VAL A 387 -1.97 1.22 9.67
N ILE A 388 -1.11 0.41 10.32
CA ILE A 388 -1.29 0.02 11.71
C ILE A 388 -1.24 1.25 12.63
N ILE A 389 -0.28 2.17 12.42
CA ILE A 389 -0.16 3.42 13.19
C ILE A 389 -1.40 4.29 12.98
N ALA A 390 -1.82 4.49 11.72
CA ALA A 390 -3.03 5.27 11.42
C ALA A 390 -4.27 4.69 12.09
N SER A 391 -4.43 3.36 12.07
CA SER A 391 -5.56 2.65 12.67
C SER A 391 -5.53 2.66 14.20
N LYS A 392 -4.36 2.54 14.85
CA LYS A 392 -4.24 2.50 16.32
C LYS A 392 -4.27 3.89 16.95
N ASP A 393 -3.59 4.87 16.37
CA ASP A 393 -3.48 6.21 16.94
C ASP A 393 -4.65 7.13 16.55
N PHE A 394 -5.37 6.82 15.45
CA PHE A 394 -6.51 7.59 14.94
C PHE A 394 -7.71 6.68 14.60
N PRO A 395 -8.23 5.90 15.56
CA PRO A 395 -9.28 4.90 15.30
C PRO A 395 -10.55 5.55 14.75
N GLY A 396 -11.11 4.97 13.68
CA GLY A 396 -12.33 5.45 13.03
C GLY A 396 -12.18 6.76 12.24
N GLN A 397 -10.99 7.34 12.16
CA GLN A 397 -10.74 8.60 11.44
C GLN A 397 -10.32 8.34 9.99
N LEU A 398 -11.30 8.20 9.10
CA LEU A 398 -11.04 7.98 7.67
C LEU A 398 -10.20 9.10 7.03
N GLN A 399 -10.26 10.33 7.58
CA GLN A 399 -9.43 11.47 7.14
C GLN A 399 -7.93 11.20 7.32
N MET A 400 -7.55 10.41 8.35
CA MET A 400 -6.15 10.06 8.58
C MET A 400 -5.61 9.18 7.45
N PHE A 401 -6.42 8.24 6.95
CA PHE A 401 -6.04 7.45 5.77
C PHE A 401 -5.95 8.32 4.52
N SER A 402 -6.82 9.34 4.37
CA SER A 402 -6.70 10.32 3.29
C SER A 402 -5.39 11.12 3.37
N LEU A 403 -5.02 11.61 4.54
CA LEU A 403 -3.76 12.34 4.77
C LEU A 403 -2.54 11.44 4.54
N GLN A 404 -2.59 10.21 5.03
CA GLN A 404 -1.55 9.20 4.81
C GLN A 404 -1.33 8.95 3.31
N LYS A 405 -2.42 8.73 2.56
CA LYS A 405 -2.33 8.47 1.12
C LYS A 405 -1.94 9.70 0.30
N LEU A 406 -2.35 10.90 0.72
CA LEU A 406 -1.85 12.15 0.16
C LEU A 406 -0.32 12.25 0.29
N ALA A 407 0.22 12.09 1.50
CA ALA A 407 1.66 12.20 1.73
C ALA A 407 2.43 11.07 0.98
N ASN A 408 1.93 9.84 1.01
CA ASN A 408 2.55 8.70 0.34
C ASN A 408 2.60 8.91 -1.19
N SER A 409 1.49 9.30 -1.82
CA SER A 409 1.43 9.50 -3.27
C SER A 409 2.22 10.72 -3.74
N LEU A 410 2.30 11.79 -2.95
CA LEU A 410 3.20 12.91 -3.23
C LEU A 410 4.68 12.47 -3.15
N GLY A 411 5.04 11.66 -2.16
CA GLY A 411 6.40 11.09 -2.05
C GLY A 411 6.75 10.21 -3.25
N CYS A 412 5.81 9.36 -3.70
CA CYS A 412 6.02 8.52 -4.87
C CYS A 412 6.14 9.36 -6.16
N SER A 413 5.24 10.35 -6.35
CA SER A 413 5.32 11.27 -7.49
C SER A 413 6.65 12.02 -7.54
N PHE A 414 7.12 12.47 -6.38
CA PHE A 414 8.42 13.13 -6.24
C PHE A 414 9.57 12.21 -6.67
N ALA A 415 9.60 10.96 -6.19
CA ALA A 415 10.62 10.00 -6.58
C ALA A 415 10.61 9.68 -8.08
N LEU A 416 9.42 9.56 -8.68
CA LEU A 416 9.26 9.31 -10.11
C LEU A 416 9.74 10.48 -10.96
N ILE A 417 9.40 11.73 -10.59
CA ILE A 417 9.86 12.90 -11.33
C ILE A 417 11.37 13.09 -11.19
N MET A 418 11.93 12.80 -10.01
CA MET A 418 13.38 12.77 -9.82
C MET A 418 14.02 11.69 -10.69
N GLY A 419 13.38 10.51 -10.83
CA GLY A 419 13.81 9.45 -11.75
C GLY A 419 13.86 9.91 -13.21
N ILE A 420 12.95 10.79 -13.65
CA ILE A 420 12.95 11.38 -14.99
C ILE A 420 14.06 12.44 -15.12
N LEU A 421 14.13 13.37 -14.17
CA LEU A 421 15.06 14.50 -14.21
C LEU A 421 16.53 14.06 -14.07
N LEU A 422 16.77 13.01 -13.29
CA LEU A 422 18.12 12.50 -13.00
C LEU A 422 18.57 11.39 -13.95
N GLN A 423 17.86 11.13 -15.06
CA GLN A 423 18.26 10.09 -16.04
C GLN A 423 19.68 10.32 -16.63
N SER A 424 20.08 11.59 -16.75
CA SER A 424 21.43 11.98 -17.24
C SER A 424 22.50 11.99 -16.14
N TYR A 425 22.11 11.78 -14.89
CA TYR A 425 23.00 11.77 -13.74
C TYR A 425 23.27 10.34 -13.24
N PRO A 426 24.36 10.15 -12.48
CA PRO A 426 24.63 8.83 -11.91
C PRO A 426 23.49 8.32 -11.02
N PRO A 427 23.14 7.02 -11.10
CA PRO A 427 22.01 6.45 -10.35
C PRO A 427 22.07 6.62 -8.83
N TYR A 428 23.26 6.80 -8.25
CA TYR A 428 23.40 7.02 -6.80
C TYR A 428 22.79 8.34 -6.32
N CYS A 429 22.53 9.32 -7.21
CA CYS A 429 21.88 10.59 -6.84
C CYS A 429 20.45 10.34 -6.27
N ILE A 430 19.71 9.40 -6.85
CA ILE A 430 18.37 9.05 -6.35
C ILE A 430 18.47 8.43 -4.96
N LEU A 431 19.44 7.54 -4.72
CA LEU A 431 19.65 6.91 -3.41
C LEU A 431 20.01 7.92 -2.33
N PHE A 432 20.79 8.95 -2.68
CA PHE A 432 21.10 10.03 -1.75
C PHE A 432 19.86 10.82 -1.34
N ILE A 433 18.96 11.10 -2.28
CA ILE A 433 17.67 11.75 -1.98
C ILE A 433 16.82 10.88 -1.03
N VAL A 434 16.72 9.58 -1.29
CA VAL A 434 16.01 8.64 -0.39
C VAL A 434 16.61 8.65 1.00
N PHE A 435 17.93 8.69 1.11
CA PHE A 435 18.66 8.73 2.38
C PHE A 435 18.35 10.00 3.19
N LEU A 436 18.27 11.16 2.53
CA LEU A 436 17.89 12.41 3.20
C LEU A 436 16.47 12.34 3.78
N PHE A 437 15.49 11.84 3.01
CA PHE A 437 14.13 11.68 3.52
C PHE A 437 14.03 10.65 4.63
N GLN A 438 14.85 9.59 4.57
CA GLN A 438 14.94 8.59 5.63
C GLN A 438 15.45 9.21 6.94
N ILE A 439 16.48 10.05 6.90
CA ILE A 439 16.99 10.74 8.09
C ILE A 439 15.91 11.65 8.69
N ILE A 440 15.27 12.48 7.87
CA ILE A 440 14.20 13.40 8.32
C ILE A 440 13.08 12.61 8.99
N SER A 441 12.64 11.53 8.34
CA SER A 441 11.57 10.65 8.86
C SER A 441 11.95 10.01 10.21
N THR A 442 13.19 9.51 10.32
CA THR A 442 13.67 8.89 11.55
C THR A 442 13.73 9.90 12.71
N ILE A 443 14.22 11.12 12.44
CA ILE A 443 14.25 12.19 13.45
C ILE A 443 12.83 12.53 13.91
N CYS A 444 11.89 12.72 13.00
CA CYS A 444 10.50 13.04 13.35
C CYS A 444 9.84 11.93 14.18
N LEU A 445 10.06 10.66 13.87
CA LEU A 445 9.57 9.53 14.66
C LEU A 445 10.23 9.47 16.05
N ALA A 446 11.52 9.75 16.16
CA ALA A 446 12.22 9.79 17.44
C ALA A 446 11.71 10.93 18.35
N VAL A 447 11.46 12.10 17.79
CA VAL A 447 10.83 13.23 18.50
C VAL A 447 9.43 12.83 18.99
N LEU A 448 8.62 12.22 18.13
CA LEU A 448 7.27 11.78 18.51
C LEU A 448 7.31 10.73 19.64
N LEU A 449 8.28 9.80 19.61
CA LEU A 449 8.48 8.82 20.66
C LEU A 449 8.86 9.51 22.00
N SER A 450 9.73 10.51 21.94
CA SER A 450 10.12 11.26 23.16
C SER A 450 8.96 12.03 23.76
N LEU A 451 8.12 12.67 22.96
CA LEU A 451 6.92 13.38 23.40
C LEU A 451 5.93 12.42 24.11
N LYS A 452 5.67 11.26 23.52
CA LYS A 452 4.79 10.25 24.10
C LYS A 452 5.31 9.70 25.44
N ASN A 453 6.62 9.53 25.57
CA ASN A 453 7.23 9.08 26.82
C ASN A 453 7.15 10.15 27.92
N THR A 454 7.12 11.44 27.57
CA THR A 454 6.96 12.55 28.51
C THR A 454 5.51 12.64 28.99
N GLU A 455 4.52 12.51 28.08
CA GLU A 455 3.09 12.49 28.43
C GLU A 455 2.72 11.33 29.39
N ASN A 456 3.38 10.17 29.25
CA ASN A 456 3.12 9.00 30.12
C ASN A 456 3.79 9.11 31.51
N LYS A 457 4.66 10.13 31.74
CA LYS A 457 5.31 10.35 33.04
C LYS A 457 4.64 11.43 33.89
N VAL A 458 3.73 12.20 33.33
CA VAL A 458 2.88 13.19 33.99
C VAL A 458 1.52 12.56 34.30
#